data_cbdf69bcc48741e5059a0ccf9f1b3819
#
_entry.id   cbdf69bcc48741e5059a0ccf9f1b3819
#
_cell.length_a   1.000
_cell.length_b   1.000
_cell.length_c   1.000
_cell.angle_alpha   90.00
_cell.angle_beta   90.00
_cell.angle_gamma   90.00
#
_symmetry.space_group_name_H-M   'P 1'
#
loop_
_entity.id
_entity.type
_entity.pdbx_description
1 polymer ?
#
loop_
_entity_poly.entity_id
_entity_poly.type
_entity_poly.pdbx_seq_one_letter_code
_entity_poly.pdbx_strand_id
1 'polypeptide(L)'
;RYHERIVEAVQALPEVESAAFGSALPFTWNTSSSTVFATDRSIPAPENIPSANSHVITPDYFRTMGIPLLRGRAFDGHEPQPDMPANVTVSQDAFVAIYRNFEIQCVISERMAAMLWPGEDALGRQFQMGQPKLNLPRFRVVGIVGNTAQLGLEQSAPPEYYATLSQFPMPMTYHLVVRSRQDPSALLATIRTTIKNVAPGETVFDVKVMSERISERSSGRRFNTGIFTFFGAIGLFLSAIGIYGVLAFNVGRRTREIGI
;
A
#
# COMPACT_ATOMS: atom_id res chain seq x y z
N ARG A 1 19.22 -11.09 6.52
CA ARG A 1 19.55 -12.25 7.40
C ARG A 1 18.60 -12.41 8.60
N TYR A 2 18.24 -11.34 9.28
CA TYR A 2 17.35 -11.39 10.45
C TYR A 2 15.88 -11.66 10.03
N HIS A 3 15.34 -10.87 9.11
CA HIS A 3 13.99 -11.05 8.60
C HIS A 3 13.82 -12.39 7.88
N GLU A 4 14.84 -12.87 7.17
CA GLU A 4 14.84 -14.18 6.51
C GLU A 4 14.65 -15.31 7.52
N ARG A 5 15.40 -15.30 8.63
CA ARG A 5 15.26 -16.30 9.71
C ARG A 5 13.86 -16.34 10.31
N ILE A 6 13.22 -15.17 10.48
CA ILE A 6 11.85 -15.11 10.99
C ILE A 6 10.89 -15.69 9.96
N VAL A 7 11.03 -15.31 8.67
CA VAL A 7 10.19 -15.85 7.60
C VAL A 7 10.33 -17.36 7.51
N GLU A 8 11.54 -17.89 7.49
CA GLU A 8 11.82 -19.34 7.45
C GLU A 8 11.17 -20.08 8.63
N ALA A 9 11.34 -19.55 9.86
CA ALA A 9 10.78 -20.18 11.04
C ALA A 9 9.24 -20.15 11.06
N VAL A 10 8.62 -19.08 10.55
CA VAL A 10 7.17 -18.98 10.47
C VAL A 10 6.62 -19.83 9.33
N GLN A 11 7.29 -19.90 8.19
CA GLN A 11 6.91 -20.77 7.08
C GLN A 11 7.04 -22.27 7.40
N ALA A 12 7.90 -22.63 8.37
CA ALA A 12 8.02 -24.02 8.83
C ALA A 12 6.80 -24.51 9.65
N LEU A 13 5.90 -23.61 10.07
CA LEU A 13 4.67 -23.99 10.77
C LEU A 13 3.69 -24.67 9.81
N PRO A 14 3.13 -25.86 10.15
CA PRO A 14 2.29 -26.65 9.23
C PRO A 14 1.06 -25.92 8.69
N GLU A 15 0.50 -25.01 9.48
CA GLU A 15 -0.71 -24.25 9.14
C GLU A 15 -0.43 -23.04 8.26
N VAL A 16 0.85 -22.66 8.11
CA VAL A 16 1.26 -21.51 7.31
C VAL A 16 1.42 -21.92 5.85
N GLU A 17 0.76 -21.20 4.97
CA GLU A 17 0.90 -21.36 3.51
C GLU A 17 2.08 -20.55 2.97
N SER A 18 2.21 -19.33 3.44
CA SER A 18 3.33 -18.45 3.11
C SER A 18 3.47 -17.33 4.13
N ALA A 19 4.69 -16.80 4.25
CA ALA A 19 4.99 -15.63 5.07
C ALA A 19 6.00 -14.73 4.35
N ALA A 20 5.89 -13.42 4.57
CA ALA A 20 6.78 -12.44 3.98
C ALA A 20 6.81 -11.15 4.82
N PHE A 21 7.85 -10.35 4.65
CA PHE A 21 7.88 -8.98 5.16
C PHE A 21 7.57 -7.96 4.06
N GLY A 22 6.94 -6.87 4.46
CA GLY A 22 6.76 -5.67 3.64
C GLY A 22 6.86 -4.41 4.47
N SER A 23 7.35 -3.34 3.89
CA SER A 23 7.49 -2.04 4.54
C SER A 23 6.17 -1.30 4.75
N ALA A 24 5.13 -1.69 4.03
CA ALA A 24 3.78 -1.17 4.21
C ALA A 24 2.76 -2.28 4.01
N LEU A 25 1.62 -2.15 4.67
CA LEU A 25 0.46 -3.00 4.47
C LEU A 25 -0.62 -2.22 3.69
N PRO A 26 -1.44 -2.91 2.92
CA PRO A 26 -2.68 -2.32 2.39
C PRO A 26 -3.50 -1.69 3.52
N PHE A 27 -4.16 -0.59 3.21
CA PHE A 27 -4.99 0.14 4.17
C PHE A 27 -4.22 0.76 5.36
N THR A 28 -2.90 0.98 5.26
CA THR A 28 -2.14 1.76 6.22
C THR A 28 -1.75 3.11 5.64
N TRP A 29 -1.62 4.14 6.49
CA TRP A 29 -1.16 5.47 6.07
C TRP A 29 0.36 5.55 5.92
N ASN A 30 1.07 4.52 6.32
CA ASN A 30 2.53 4.51 6.37
C ASN A 30 3.12 4.03 5.03
N THR A 31 2.78 4.71 3.95
CA THR A 31 3.39 4.47 2.64
C THR A 31 4.46 5.51 2.36
N SER A 32 5.65 5.06 2.05
CA SER A 32 6.70 5.94 1.54
C SER A 32 6.40 6.28 0.09
N SER A 33 6.38 7.55 -0.26
CA SER A 33 6.18 8.00 -1.63
C SER A 33 7.35 8.85 -2.09
N SER A 34 7.76 8.69 -3.32
CA SER A 34 8.82 9.49 -3.95
C SER A 34 8.46 9.84 -5.38
N THR A 35 9.01 10.95 -5.86
CA THR A 35 8.95 11.28 -7.29
C THR A 35 9.73 10.25 -8.09
N VAL A 36 9.26 9.90 -9.28
CA VAL A 36 9.89 8.91 -10.17
C VAL A 36 9.85 9.40 -11.62
N PHE A 37 10.89 9.12 -12.38
CA PHE A 37 10.93 9.45 -13.81
C PHE A 37 11.69 8.38 -14.60
N ALA A 38 11.22 8.10 -15.80
CA ALA A 38 11.88 7.19 -16.73
C ALA A 38 13.21 7.78 -17.21
N THR A 39 14.27 6.96 -17.29
CA THR A 39 15.60 7.42 -17.68
C THR A 39 15.83 7.45 -19.19
N ASP A 40 14.95 6.82 -19.94
CA ASP A 40 14.95 6.71 -21.41
C ASP A 40 14.08 7.77 -22.12
N ARG A 41 13.59 8.75 -21.36
CA ARG A 41 12.75 9.85 -21.86
C ARG A 41 13.22 11.20 -21.37
N SER A 42 12.67 12.26 -21.97
CA SER A 42 12.88 13.62 -21.46
C SER A 42 12.34 13.74 -20.05
N ILE A 43 13.18 14.25 -19.15
CA ILE A 43 12.80 14.46 -17.76
C ILE A 43 11.74 15.57 -17.69
N PRO A 44 10.58 15.33 -17.06
CA PRO A 44 9.55 16.36 -16.89
C PRO A 44 10.08 17.54 -16.07
N ALA A 45 9.43 18.69 -16.19
CA ALA A 45 9.69 19.82 -15.28
C ALA A 45 9.45 19.38 -13.81
N PRO A 46 10.20 19.92 -12.84
CA PRO A 46 10.16 19.44 -11.45
C PRO A 46 8.75 19.35 -10.84
N GLU A 47 7.86 20.27 -11.19
CA GLU A 47 6.47 20.32 -10.76
C GLU A 47 5.59 19.24 -11.39
N ASN A 48 6.02 18.65 -12.48
CA ASN A 48 5.28 17.62 -13.25
C ASN A 48 5.86 16.21 -13.08
N ILE A 49 6.90 16.04 -12.28
CA ILE A 49 7.45 14.70 -12.01
C ILE A 49 6.42 13.89 -11.19
N PRO A 50 5.92 12.78 -11.73
CA PRO A 50 4.93 11.97 -11.01
C PRO A 50 5.54 11.31 -9.78
N SER A 51 4.70 10.95 -8.82
CA SER A 51 5.10 10.20 -7.63
C SER A 51 4.55 8.78 -7.64
N ALA A 52 5.29 7.88 -7.03
CA ALA A 52 4.90 6.49 -6.82
C ALA A 52 5.21 6.06 -5.39
N ASN A 53 4.42 5.12 -4.87
CA ASN A 53 4.66 4.51 -3.58
C ASN A 53 5.80 3.48 -3.69
N SER A 54 6.70 3.50 -2.72
CA SER A 54 7.81 2.57 -2.64
C SER A 54 7.58 1.52 -1.56
N HIS A 55 7.85 0.27 -1.90
CA HIS A 55 7.73 -0.85 -1.00
C HIS A 55 9.03 -1.65 -0.97
N VAL A 56 9.51 -1.94 0.24
CA VAL A 56 10.62 -2.87 0.44
C VAL A 56 10.03 -4.16 0.98
N ILE A 57 10.31 -5.27 0.30
CA ILE A 57 9.63 -6.55 0.54
C ILE A 57 10.62 -7.73 0.57
N THR A 58 10.19 -8.87 1.10
CA THR A 58 10.87 -10.15 0.88
C THR A 58 10.26 -10.89 -0.32
N PRO A 59 10.96 -11.85 -0.94
CA PRO A 59 10.56 -12.47 -2.22
C PRO A 59 9.12 -13.00 -2.24
N ASP A 60 8.67 -13.67 -1.19
CA ASP A 60 7.33 -14.29 -1.12
C ASP A 60 6.16 -13.31 -0.93
N TYR A 61 6.42 -12.01 -0.88
CA TYR A 61 5.41 -11.00 -0.55
C TYR A 61 4.20 -11.05 -1.51
N PHE A 62 4.44 -11.09 -2.82
CA PHE A 62 3.35 -11.10 -3.79
C PHE A 62 2.47 -12.35 -3.65
N ARG A 63 3.07 -13.52 -3.44
CA ARG A 63 2.36 -14.78 -3.18
C ARG A 63 1.55 -14.70 -1.89
N THR A 64 2.15 -14.20 -0.82
CA THR A 64 1.51 -14.08 0.49
C THR A 64 0.34 -13.10 0.45
N MET A 65 0.48 -11.99 -0.27
CA MET A 65 -0.57 -11.00 -0.43
C MET A 65 -1.62 -11.35 -1.50
N GLY A 66 -1.35 -12.36 -2.34
CA GLY A 66 -2.22 -12.74 -3.44
C GLY A 66 -2.20 -11.73 -4.60
N ILE A 67 -1.09 -11.01 -4.77
CA ILE A 67 -0.91 -10.05 -5.85
C ILE A 67 -0.45 -10.82 -7.10
N PRO A 68 -1.20 -10.82 -8.21
CA PRO A 68 -0.83 -11.59 -9.39
C PRO A 68 0.37 -10.98 -10.11
N LEU A 69 1.32 -11.82 -10.49
CA LEU A 69 2.35 -11.45 -11.46
C LEU A 69 1.71 -11.45 -12.86
N LEU A 70 1.75 -10.34 -13.54
CA LEU A 70 1.17 -10.17 -14.87
C LEU A 70 2.19 -10.43 -15.97
N ARG A 71 3.45 -9.96 -15.79
CA ARG A 71 4.52 -10.06 -16.78
C ARG A 71 5.90 -10.12 -16.10
N GLY A 72 6.88 -10.68 -16.79
CA GLY A 72 8.25 -10.78 -16.27
C GLY A 72 8.39 -11.83 -15.17
N ARG A 73 9.19 -11.53 -14.16
CA ARG A 73 9.42 -12.40 -12.99
C ARG A 73 9.20 -11.67 -11.66
N ALA A 74 8.82 -12.43 -10.66
CA ALA A 74 8.89 -12.00 -9.27
C ALA A 74 10.33 -12.11 -8.74
N PHE A 75 10.53 -11.71 -7.50
CA PHE A 75 11.79 -11.90 -6.78
C PHE A 75 11.93 -13.38 -6.37
N ASP A 76 13.15 -13.89 -6.42
CA ASP A 76 13.50 -15.26 -6.04
C ASP A 76 14.53 -15.34 -4.90
N GLY A 77 14.97 -14.19 -4.37
CA GLY A 77 15.97 -14.10 -3.31
C GLY A 77 17.41 -14.12 -3.78
N HIS A 78 17.65 -14.26 -5.07
CA HIS A 78 18.98 -14.27 -5.69
C HIS A 78 19.33 -12.96 -6.39
N GLU A 79 18.55 -11.90 -6.13
CA GLU A 79 18.82 -10.59 -6.69
C GLU A 79 20.21 -10.09 -6.26
N PRO A 80 20.96 -9.44 -7.17
CA PRO A 80 22.25 -8.83 -6.85
C PRO A 80 22.12 -7.91 -5.63
N GLN A 81 23.09 -7.94 -4.73
CA GLN A 81 23.12 -7.11 -3.54
C GLN A 81 24.19 -6.03 -3.68
N PRO A 82 23.95 -4.79 -3.20
CA PRO A 82 25.00 -3.79 -3.15
C PRO A 82 26.06 -4.20 -2.13
N ASP A 83 27.30 -3.78 -2.36
CA ASP A 83 28.39 -3.95 -1.39
C ASP A 83 28.17 -2.98 -0.22
N MET A 84 27.55 -3.51 0.85
CA MET A 84 27.22 -2.74 2.04
C MET A 84 28.30 -2.93 3.10
N PRO A 85 29.07 -1.88 3.45
CA PRO A 85 30.01 -1.97 4.58
C PRO A 85 29.29 -2.29 5.88
N ALA A 86 29.90 -3.16 6.70
CA ALA A 86 29.26 -3.75 7.89
C ALA A 86 28.84 -2.72 8.98
N ASN A 87 29.35 -1.47 8.95
CA ASN A 87 29.17 -0.46 9.99
C ASN A 87 28.80 0.92 9.43
N VAL A 88 28.00 1.00 8.36
CA VAL A 88 27.60 2.30 7.80
C VAL A 88 26.44 2.89 8.57
N THR A 89 26.71 4.02 9.25
CA THR A 89 25.64 4.99 9.52
C THR A 89 25.21 5.55 8.16
N VAL A 90 23.97 5.27 7.74
CA VAL A 90 23.48 5.63 6.40
C VAL A 90 23.29 7.14 6.33
N SER A 91 24.39 7.87 6.11
CA SER A 91 24.31 9.26 5.66
C SER A 91 23.84 9.31 4.20
N GLN A 92 23.29 10.42 3.78
CA GLN A 92 22.85 10.59 2.39
C GLN A 92 24.02 10.38 1.41
N ASP A 93 25.22 10.83 1.74
CA ASP A 93 26.41 10.67 0.91
C ASP A 93 26.86 9.21 0.80
N ALA A 94 26.82 8.47 1.92
CA ALA A 94 27.13 7.04 1.92
C ALA A 94 26.10 6.26 1.09
N PHE A 95 24.81 6.59 1.22
CA PHE A 95 23.76 6.01 0.41
C PHE A 95 24.01 6.24 -1.09
N VAL A 96 24.25 7.49 -1.49
CA VAL A 96 24.56 7.82 -2.89
C VAL A 96 25.81 7.09 -3.37
N ALA A 97 26.86 6.98 -2.54
CA ALA A 97 28.10 6.29 -2.91
C ALA A 97 27.90 4.79 -3.16
N ILE A 98 27.11 4.10 -2.29
CA ILE A 98 26.80 2.67 -2.42
C ILE A 98 26.01 2.41 -3.71
N TYR A 99 24.99 3.22 -3.97
CA TYR A 99 24.07 2.98 -5.09
C TYR A 99 24.45 3.69 -6.39
N ARG A 100 25.54 4.46 -6.44
CA ARG A 100 25.95 5.22 -7.64
C ARG A 100 26.07 4.35 -8.89
N ASN A 101 26.63 3.16 -8.75
CA ASN A 101 26.87 2.20 -9.84
C ASN A 101 26.05 0.91 -9.67
N PHE A 102 25.16 0.86 -8.69
CA PHE A 102 24.32 -0.29 -8.44
C PHE A 102 22.93 -0.08 -9.03
N GLU A 103 22.48 -1.06 -9.79
CA GLU A 103 21.15 -1.06 -10.37
C GLU A 103 20.24 -1.97 -9.56
N ILE A 104 19.19 -1.41 -8.98
CA ILE A 104 18.22 -2.15 -8.19
C ILE A 104 17.22 -2.82 -9.13
N GLN A 105 17.08 -4.14 -9.05
CA GLN A 105 16.00 -4.83 -9.74
C GLN A 105 14.70 -4.60 -8.99
N CYS A 106 13.65 -4.22 -9.71
CA CYS A 106 12.36 -3.90 -9.11
C CYS A 106 11.20 -4.53 -9.88
N VAL A 107 10.11 -4.74 -9.16
CA VAL A 107 8.81 -5.08 -9.72
C VAL A 107 7.93 -3.84 -9.58
N ILE A 108 7.11 -3.55 -10.59
CA ILE A 108 6.22 -2.38 -10.59
C ILE A 108 4.77 -2.80 -10.75
N SER A 109 3.83 -1.96 -10.28
CA SER A 109 2.41 -2.15 -10.56
C SER A 109 2.08 -1.82 -12.02
N GLU A 110 1.03 -2.44 -12.56
CA GLU A 110 0.50 -2.12 -13.89
C GLU A 110 0.22 -0.61 -14.05
N ARG A 111 -0.30 0.03 -12.99
CA ARG A 111 -0.54 1.48 -12.96
C ARG A 111 0.73 2.29 -13.13
N MET A 112 1.82 1.87 -12.50
CA MET A 112 3.11 2.54 -12.65
C MET A 112 3.69 2.33 -14.06
N ALA A 113 3.56 1.14 -14.61
CA ALA A 113 3.98 0.86 -15.98
C ALA A 113 3.26 1.77 -16.98
N ALA A 114 1.93 1.88 -16.88
CA ALA A 114 1.11 2.75 -17.73
C ALA A 114 1.43 4.25 -17.54
N MET A 115 1.84 4.66 -16.33
CA MET A 115 2.21 6.04 -16.03
C MET A 115 3.56 6.42 -16.66
N LEU A 116 4.58 5.58 -16.54
CA LEU A 116 5.92 5.89 -17.03
C LEU A 116 6.09 5.57 -18.52
N TRP A 117 5.44 4.52 -19.03
CA TRP A 117 5.56 4.04 -20.42
C TRP A 117 4.18 3.72 -21.02
N PRO A 118 3.32 4.74 -21.25
CA PRO A 118 1.97 4.52 -21.76
C PRO A 118 2.01 3.85 -23.14
N GLY A 119 1.35 2.70 -23.24
CA GLY A 119 1.26 1.91 -24.48
C GLY A 119 2.51 1.14 -24.88
N GLU A 120 3.56 1.15 -24.04
CA GLU A 120 4.82 0.48 -24.34
C GLU A 120 5.14 -0.60 -23.28
N ASP A 121 6.10 -1.48 -23.62
CA ASP A 121 6.59 -2.48 -22.67
C ASP A 121 7.55 -1.85 -21.65
N ALA A 122 7.23 -2.00 -20.37
CA ALA A 122 8.05 -1.50 -19.27
C ALA A 122 9.15 -2.50 -18.82
N LEU A 123 9.09 -3.78 -19.23
CA LEU A 123 10.09 -4.78 -18.84
C LEU A 123 11.50 -4.40 -19.36
N GLY A 124 12.49 -4.54 -18.49
CA GLY A 124 13.88 -4.20 -18.79
C GLY A 124 14.20 -2.71 -18.81
N ARG A 125 13.19 -1.82 -18.76
CA ARG A 125 13.41 -0.36 -18.72
C ARG A 125 13.81 0.09 -17.34
N GLN A 126 14.33 1.32 -17.29
CA GLN A 126 14.85 1.93 -16.08
C GLN A 126 14.12 3.21 -15.72
N PHE A 127 13.95 3.42 -14.43
CA PHE A 127 13.54 4.70 -13.85
C PHE A 127 14.45 5.09 -12.69
N GLN A 128 14.41 6.33 -12.30
CA GLN A 128 15.11 6.86 -11.14
C GLN A 128 14.11 7.48 -10.17
N MET A 129 14.38 7.33 -8.87
CA MET A 129 13.62 8.00 -7.82
C MET A 129 14.18 9.38 -7.51
N GLY A 130 13.35 10.27 -6.96
CA GLY A 130 13.74 11.58 -6.48
C GLY A 130 13.94 12.61 -7.58
N GLN A 131 14.72 13.65 -7.29
CA GLN A 131 15.03 14.68 -8.25
C GLN A 131 16.25 14.31 -9.11
N PRO A 132 16.27 14.65 -10.41
CA PRO A 132 17.38 14.29 -11.33
C PRO A 132 18.76 14.72 -10.86
N LYS A 133 18.84 15.83 -10.13
CA LYS A 133 20.10 16.39 -9.60
C LYS A 133 20.72 15.59 -8.45
N LEU A 134 19.95 14.71 -7.81
CA LEU A 134 20.39 14.01 -6.60
C LEU A 134 21.17 12.73 -6.86
N ASN A 135 21.32 12.31 -8.11
CA ASN A 135 22.01 11.06 -8.49
C ASN A 135 21.61 9.83 -7.67
N LEU A 136 20.31 9.69 -7.40
CA LEU A 136 19.76 8.60 -6.61
C LEU A 136 19.75 7.28 -7.40
N PRO A 137 19.50 6.13 -6.72
CA PRO A 137 19.54 4.82 -7.35
C PRO A 137 18.68 4.70 -8.60
N ARG A 138 19.15 3.89 -9.55
CA ARG A 138 18.39 3.48 -10.73
C ARG A 138 17.72 2.14 -10.46
N PHE A 139 16.50 2.02 -10.93
CA PHE A 139 15.69 0.82 -10.81
C PHE A 139 15.44 0.23 -12.18
N ARG A 140 15.73 -1.07 -12.34
CA ARG A 140 15.40 -1.83 -13.56
C ARG A 140 14.16 -2.67 -13.33
N VAL A 141 13.19 -2.54 -14.18
CA VAL A 141 11.93 -3.29 -14.13
C VAL A 141 12.17 -4.74 -14.56
N VAL A 142 11.98 -5.70 -13.65
CA VAL A 142 12.10 -7.14 -13.92
C VAL A 142 10.75 -7.84 -13.93
N GLY A 143 9.71 -7.22 -13.39
CA GLY A 143 8.35 -7.76 -13.35
C GLY A 143 7.29 -6.69 -13.23
N ILE A 144 6.08 -7.04 -13.64
CA ILE A 144 4.88 -6.21 -13.53
C ILE A 144 3.82 -7.04 -12.80
N VAL A 145 3.26 -6.46 -11.74
CA VAL A 145 2.21 -7.06 -10.91
C VAL A 145 0.90 -6.30 -11.04
N GLY A 146 -0.19 -6.95 -10.63
CA GLY A 146 -1.50 -6.32 -10.54
C GLY A 146 -1.49 -5.14 -9.55
N ASN A 147 -2.45 -4.23 -9.73
CA ASN A 147 -2.62 -3.08 -8.88
C ASN A 147 -3.19 -3.49 -7.51
N THR A 148 -2.75 -2.83 -6.44
CA THR A 148 -3.22 -3.08 -5.07
C THR A 148 -4.09 -1.93 -4.57
N ALA A 149 -5.19 -2.24 -3.88
CA ALA A 149 -6.07 -1.25 -3.28
C ALA A 149 -5.51 -0.80 -1.91
N GLN A 150 -4.57 0.15 -1.91
CA GLN A 150 -3.91 0.63 -0.69
C GLN A 150 -4.82 1.51 0.20
N LEU A 151 -5.64 2.35 -0.40
CA LEU A 151 -6.40 3.39 0.30
C LEU A 151 -7.91 3.12 0.38
N GLY A 152 -8.37 2.00 -0.13
CA GLY A 152 -9.79 1.60 -0.16
C GLY A 152 -10.20 1.06 -1.53
N LEU A 153 -11.27 0.27 -1.55
CA LEU A 153 -11.75 -0.41 -2.76
C LEU A 153 -12.27 0.54 -3.87
N GLU A 154 -12.50 1.80 -3.55
CA GLU A 154 -13.11 2.79 -4.47
C GLU A 154 -12.12 3.82 -5.02
N GLN A 155 -10.88 3.87 -4.50
CA GLN A 155 -9.86 4.77 -5.03
C GLN A 155 -9.02 4.04 -6.08
N SER A 156 -8.68 4.74 -7.17
CA SER A 156 -7.75 4.18 -8.14
C SER A 156 -6.44 3.82 -7.45
N ALA A 157 -5.96 2.60 -7.66
CA ALA A 157 -4.71 2.14 -7.09
C ALA A 157 -3.57 3.12 -7.43
N PRO A 158 -2.75 3.54 -6.46
CA PRO A 158 -1.60 4.39 -6.75
C PRO A 158 -0.56 3.65 -7.60
N PRO A 159 0.31 4.37 -8.32
CA PRO A 159 1.47 3.75 -8.91
C PRO A 159 2.43 3.27 -7.81
N GLU A 160 2.96 2.05 -7.95
CA GLU A 160 3.77 1.39 -6.93
C GLU A 160 4.98 0.70 -7.54
N TYR A 161 6.09 0.71 -6.81
CA TYR A 161 7.26 -0.12 -7.10
C TYR A 161 7.75 -0.83 -5.86
N TYR A 162 8.33 -2.01 -6.10
CA TYR A 162 8.75 -2.93 -5.08
C TYR A 162 10.23 -3.26 -5.30
N ALA A 163 11.03 -3.20 -4.24
CA ALA A 163 12.41 -3.67 -4.21
C ALA A 163 12.59 -4.70 -3.10
N THR A 164 13.59 -5.56 -3.21
CA THR A 164 13.86 -6.52 -2.14
C THR A 164 14.64 -5.85 -0.99
N LEU A 165 14.38 -6.34 0.22
CA LEU A 165 15.10 -5.90 1.42
C LEU A 165 16.62 -6.14 1.32
N SER A 166 17.04 -7.15 0.58
CA SER A 166 18.45 -7.47 0.34
C SER A 166 19.15 -6.45 -0.55
N GLN A 167 18.45 -5.88 -1.53
CA GLN A 167 18.99 -4.86 -2.42
C GLN A 167 18.85 -3.44 -1.86
N PHE A 168 17.79 -3.18 -1.11
CA PHE A 168 17.41 -1.83 -0.66
C PHE A 168 17.02 -1.84 0.82
N PRO A 169 17.98 -2.12 1.73
CA PRO A 169 17.71 -2.13 3.16
C PRO A 169 17.52 -0.70 3.68
N MET A 170 16.27 -0.34 3.97
CA MET A 170 15.93 0.95 4.56
C MET A 170 15.62 0.81 6.04
N PRO A 171 16.06 1.74 6.90
CA PRO A 171 15.71 1.74 8.32
C PRO A 171 14.24 2.15 8.49
N MET A 172 13.33 1.18 8.47
CA MET A 172 11.90 1.39 8.62
C MET A 172 11.25 0.25 9.38
N THR A 173 10.00 0.45 9.78
CA THR A 173 9.19 -0.63 10.34
C THR A 173 8.76 -1.59 9.24
N TYR A 174 9.00 -2.87 9.45
CA TYR A 174 8.54 -3.93 8.56
C TYR A 174 7.39 -4.69 9.19
N HIS A 175 6.44 -5.07 8.36
CA HIS A 175 5.27 -5.84 8.75
C HIS A 175 5.43 -7.27 8.26
N LEU A 176 5.36 -8.24 9.18
CA LEU A 176 5.25 -9.64 8.82
C LEU A 176 3.81 -9.92 8.39
N VAL A 177 3.65 -10.39 7.17
CA VAL A 177 2.37 -10.89 6.65
C VAL A 177 2.44 -12.41 6.57
N VAL A 178 1.37 -13.06 7.01
CA VAL A 178 1.27 -14.53 7.02
C VAL A 178 -0.05 -14.94 6.38
N ARG A 179 0.01 -15.84 5.42
CA ARG A 179 -1.15 -16.51 4.87
C ARG A 179 -1.30 -17.86 5.53
N SER A 180 -2.47 -18.11 6.08
CA SER A 180 -2.81 -19.35 6.76
C SER A 180 -3.80 -20.17 5.96
N ARG A 181 -3.74 -21.49 6.11
CA ARG A 181 -4.73 -22.45 5.60
C ARG A 181 -5.93 -22.61 6.52
N GLN A 182 -5.81 -22.18 7.76
CA GLN A 182 -6.82 -22.26 8.81
C GLN A 182 -7.17 -20.86 9.33
N ASP A 183 -8.02 -20.80 10.37
CA ASP A 183 -8.35 -19.53 11.02
C ASP A 183 -7.07 -18.84 11.52
N PRO A 184 -6.74 -17.65 10.97
CA PRO A 184 -5.54 -16.92 11.36
C PRO A 184 -5.49 -16.59 12.85
N SER A 185 -6.64 -16.40 13.50
CA SER A 185 -6.73 -16.06 14.93
C SER A 185 -6.09 -17.13 15.82
N ALA A 186 -6.23 -18.39 15.44
CA ALA A 186 -5.66 -19.53 16.19
C ALA A 186 -4.12 -19.57 16.14
N LEU A 187 -3.51 -18.96 15.12
CA LEU A 187 -2.07 -18.98 14.91
C LEU A 187 -1.32 -17.83 15.61
N LEU A 188 -2.00 -16.80 16.08
CA LEU A 188 -1.36 -15.58 16.61
C LEU A 188 -0.41 -15.89 17.76
N ALA A 189 -0.79 -16.78 18.68
CA ALA A 189 0.05 -17.15 19.83
C ALA A 189 1.29 -17.94 19.38
N THR A 190 1.12 -18.89 18.45
CA THR A 190 2.20 -19.72 17.92
C THR A 190 3.20 -18.86 17.15
N ILE A 191 2.74 -17.96 16.28
CA ILE A 191 3.58 -17.05 15.53
C ILE A 191 4.39 -16.15 16.48
N ARG A 192 3.77 -15.57 17.52
CA ARG A 192 4.46 -14.76 18.53
C ARG A 192 5.57 -15.55 19.24
N THR A 193 5.28 -16.77 19.65
CA THR A 193 6.25 -17.65 20.32
C THR A 193 7.41 -17.99 19.38
N THR A 194 7.11 -18.32 18.13
CA THR A 194 8.12 -18.63 17.11
C THR A 194 9.05 -17.44 16.87
N ILE A 195 8.49 -16.24 16.71
CA ILE A 195 9.29 -15.02 16.52
C ILE A 195 10.16 -14.75 17.75
N LYS A 196 9.60 -14.86 18.96
CA LYS A 196 10.34 -14.65 20.21
C LYS A 196 11.53 -15.62 20.36
N ASN A 197 11.36 -16.86 19.93
CA ASN A 197 12.42 -17.87 19.98
C ASN A 197 13.57 -17.58 18.99
N VAL A 198 13.24 -17.09 17.80
CA VAL A 198 14.23 -16.78 16.74
C VAL A 198 14.87 -15.42 16.92
N ALA A 199 14.13 -14.50 17.53
CA ALA A 199 14.46 -13.09 17.64
C ALA A 199 14.03 -12.49 18.99
N PRO A 200 14.66 -12.87 20.10
CA PRO A 200 14.23 -12.50 21.44
C PRO A 200 14.34 -10.99 21.75
N GLY A 201 15.10 -10.25 20.94
CA GLY A 201 15.26 -8.79 21.07
C GLY A 201 14.18 -7.97 20.38
N GLU A 202 13.28 -8.60 19.60
CA GLU A 202 12.28 -7.89 18.82
C GLU A 202 10.92 -7.83 19.52
N THR A 203 10.29 -6.68 19.41
CA THR A 203 8.95 -6.47 19.93
C THR A 203 7.92 -6.65 18.83
N VAL A 204 7.07 -7.67 18.95
CA VAL A 204 5.94 -7.91 18.07
C VAL A 204 4.73 -7.11 18.59
N PHE A 205 4.29 -6.13 17.85
CA PHE A 205 3.14 -5.28 18.18
C PHE A 205 2.13 -5.24 17.02
N ASP A 206 0.91 -4.78 17.31
CA ASP A 206 -0.18 -4.58 16.34
C ASP A 206 -0.50 -5.84 15.50
N VAL A 207 -0.59 -6.99 16.18
CA VAL A 207 -0.94 -8.26 15.52
C VAL A 207 -2.45 -8.34 15.34
N LYS A 208 -2.91 -8.33 14.09
CA LYS A 208 -4.33 -8.36 13.72
C LYS A 208 -4.56 -9.23 12.50
N VAL A 209 -5.76 -9.76 12.39
CA VAL A 209 -6.22 -10.42 11.16
C VAL A 209 -6.53 -9.34 10.12
N MET A 210 -6.17 -9.58 8.85
CA MET A 210 -6.35 -8.60 7.77
C MET A 210 -7.83 -8.20 7.57
N SER A 211 -8.76 -9.14 7.75
CA SER A 211 -10.20 -8.85 7.68
C SER A 211 -10.67 -7.85 8.74
N GLU A 212 -10.12 -7.92 9.95
CA GLU A 212 -10.41 -6.96 11.03
C GLU A 212 -9.90 -5.57 10.65
N ARG A 213 -8.66 -5.49 10.12
CA ARG A 213 -8.06 -4.23 9.66
C ARG A 213 -8.88 -3.58 8.53
N ILE A 214 -9.38 -4.36 7.59
CA ILE A 214 -10.27 -3.88 6.52
C ILE A 214 -11.61 -3.39 7.10
N SER A 215 -12.17 -4.13 8.04
CA SER A 215 -13.45 -3.81 8.70
C SER A 215 -13.38 -2.51 9.51
N GLU A 216 -12.32 -2.32 10.30
CA GLU A 216 -12.07 -1.10 11.08
C GLU A 216 -12.08 0.16 10.17
N ARG A 217 -11.50 0.06 8.98
CA ARG A 217 -11.47 1.15 8.00
C ARG A 217 -12.83 1.45 7.37
N SER A 218 -13.64 0.43 7.18
CA SER A 218 -14.97 0.57 6.57
C SER A 218 -16.01 1.14 7.53
N SER A 219 -15.82 0.98 8.85
CA SER A 219 -16.79 1.37 9.88
C SER A 219 -16.98 2.88 9.99
N GLY A 220 -15.93 3.68 9.88
CA GLY A 220 -16.01 5.14 9.91
C GLY A 220 -16.89 5.74 8.80
N ARG A 221 -16.85 5.13 7.61
CA ARG A 221 -17.67 5.56 6.47
C ARG A 221 -19.15 5.22 6.67
N ARG A 222 -19.46 4.03 7.19
CA ARG A 222 -20.85 3.63 7.49
C ARG A 222 -21.48 4.54 8.53
N PHE A 223 -20.74 4.95 9.54
CA PHE A 223 -21.19 5.90 10.55
C PHE A 223 -21.53 7.27 9.94
N ASN A 224 -20.65 7.82 9.12
CA ASN A 224 -20.90 9.10 8.44
C ASN A 224 -22.13 9.01 7.50
N THR A 225 -22.26 7.94 6.72
CA THR A 225 -23.42 7.72 5.85
C THR A 225 -24.71 7.64 6.68
N GLY A 226 -24.68 6.93 7.81
CA GLY A 226 -25.82 6.85 8.74
C GLY A 226 -26.27 8.23 9.25
N ILE A 227 -25.31 9.08 9.67
CA ILE A 227 -25.58 10.45 10.11
C ILE A 227 -26.21 11.27 8.99
N PHE A 228 -25.63 11.27 7.79
CA PHE A 228 -26.19 12.03 6.65
C PHE A 228 -27.57 11.55 6.25
N THR A 229 -27.83 10.24 6.27
CA THR A 229 -29.15 9.68 5.99
C THR A 229 -30.17 10.14 7.04
N PHE A 230 -29.81 10.12 8.32
CA PHE A 230 -30.69 10.57 9.42
C PHE A 230 -31.03 12.05 9.29
N PHE A 231 -30.04 12.93 9.09
CA PHE A 231 -30.30 14.35 8.90
C PHE A 231 -31.06 14.66 7.61
N GLY A 232 -30.80 13.92 6.54
CA GLY A 232 -31.55 14.01 5.29
C GLY A 232 -33.03 13.67 5.47
N ALA A 233 -33.31 12.59 6.21
CA ALA A 233 -34.68 12.19 6.54
C ALA A 233 -35.43 13.25 7.37
N ILE A 234 -34.76 13.85 8.40
CA ILE A 234 -35.32 14.95 9.18
C ILE A 234 -35.60 16.17 8.32
N GLY A 235 -34.65 16.55 7.44
CA GLY A 235 -34.82 17.68 6.51
C GLY A 235 -36.01 17.50 5.58
N LEU A 236 -36.19 16.30 5.07
CA LEU A 236 -37.30 15.92 4.19
C LEU A 236 -38.64 15.96 4.93
N PHE A 237 -38.66 15.48 6.18
CA PHE A 237 -39.83 15.53 7.04
C PHE A 237 -40.26 16.99 7.38
N LEU A 238 -39.30 17.83 7.77
CA LEU A 238 -39.54 19.24 8.04
C LEU A 238 -40.04 19.99 6.80
N SER A 239 -39.47 19.70 5.63
CA SER A 239 -39.91 20.25 4.36
C SER A 239 -41.35 19.88 4.02
N ALA A 240 -41.73 18.62 4.25
CA ALA A 240 -43.10 18.17 4.06
C ALA A 240 -44.10 18.88 4.98
N ILE A 241 -43.73 19.07 6.27
CA ILE A 241 -44.55 19.84 7.22
C ILE A 241 -44.66 21.30 6.77
N GLY A 242 -43.56 21.93 6.32
CA GLY A 242 -43.56 23.29 5.81
C GLY A 242 -44.48 23.49 4.62
N ILE A 243 -44.44 22.58 3.66
CA ILE A 243 -45.29 22.58 2.45
C ILE A 243 -46.77 22.40 2.89
N TYR A 244 -47.06 21.44 3.77
CA TYR A 244 -48.37 21.20 4.28
C TYR A 244 -48.94 22.41 4.99
N GLY A 245 -48.14 23.08 5.85
CA GLY A 245 -48.54 24.30 6.54
C GLY A 245 -48.90 25.47 5.61
N VAL A 246 -48.11 25.67 4.56
CA VAL A 246 -48.40 26.69 3.53
C VAL A 246 -49.67 26.38 2.74
N LEU A 247 -49.85 25.11 2.35
CA LEU A 247 -51.06 24.67 1.64
C LEU A 247 -52.29 24.80 2.51
N ALA A 248 -52.25 24.34 3.77
CA ALA A 248 -53.36 24.46 4.75
C ALA A 248 -53.74 25.91 5.01
N PHE A 249 -52.76 26.81 5.15
CA PHE A 249 -52.99 28.21 5.29
C PHE A 249 -53.66 28.83 4.07
N ASN A 250 -53.21 28.52 2.87
CA ASN A 250 -53.80 29.01 1.62
C ASN A 250 -55.23 28.50 1.39
N VAL A 251 -55.51 27.23 1.69
CA VAL A 251 -56.85 26.66 1.61
C VAL A 251 -57.79 27.32 2.64
N GLY A 252 -57.34 27.49 3.92
CA GLY A 252 -58.11 28.16 4.97
C GLY A 252 -58.47 29.62 4.67
N ARG A 253 -57.61 30.33 3.93
CA ARG A 253 -57.85 31.69 3.49
C ARG A 253 -58.88 31.75 2.33
N ARG A 254 -58.82 30.87 1.36
CA ARG A 254 -59.78 30.79 0.26
C ARG A 254 -61.20 30.34 0.73
N THR A 255 -61.29 29.45 1.72
CA THR A 255 -62.59 29.05 2.26
C THR A 255 -63.30 30.20 3.00
N ARG A 256 -62.57 31.18 3.54
CA ARG A 256 -63.16 32.41 4.12
C ARG A 256 -63.62 33.41 3.06
N GLU A 257 -62.99 33.42 1.87
CA GLU A 257 -63.39 34.30 0.74
C GLU A 257 -64.58 33.75 -0.06
N ILE A 258 -64.85 32.44 0.01
CA ILE A 258 -65.94 31.77 -0.73
C ILE A 258 -67.17 31.59 0.17
N GLY A 259 -67.08 31.86 1.46
CA GLY A 259 -68.11 31.63 2.48
C GLY A 259 -68.95 32.89 2.82
N ILE A 260 -68.98 33.92 1.96
CA ILE A 260 -69.88 35.06 2.07
C ILE A 260 -70.95 34.99 0.96
#